data_d8f3ce30052bc5902276b00aa2caf47f
#
_entry.id   d8f3ce30052bc5902276b00aa2caf47f
#
_cell.length_a   1.000
_cell.length_b   1.000
_cell.length_c   1.000
_cell.angle_alpha   90.00
_cell.angle_beta   90.00
_cell.angle_gamma   90.00
#
_symmetry.space_group_name_H-M   'P 1'
#
loop_
_entity.id
_entity.type
_entity.pdbx_description
1 polymer ?
#
loop_
_entity_poly.entity_id
_entity_poly.type
_entity_poly.pdbx_seq_one_letter_code
_entity_poly.pdbx_strand_id
1 'polypeptide(L)'
;MSDNLPPPLAPPSRILMGPGPSDTHPRVLSALGAPTVGHLDPFFLKTMNEVQAMLRELFQTKNEMTLAVSGTGSSGMETCVVNLVEPGDKVVVGVNGVFGGRMKDVFERAGA
;
A
#
# COMPACT_ATOMS: atom_id res chain seq x y z
N MET A 1 13.11 -27.24 -27.01
CA MET A 1 12.80 -26.12 -26.18
C MET A 1 12.10 -26.67 -24.96
N SER A 2 12.73 -26.79 -24.01
CA SER A 2 13.35 -26.38 -22.81
C SER A 2 12.96 -27.29 -21.65
N ASP A 3 13.74 -28.36 -21.47
CA ASP A 3 13.67 -29.21 -20.27
C ASP A 3 14.38 -28.57 -19.05
N ASN A 4 14.67 -27.27 -19.13
CA ASN A 4 15.42 -26.50 -18.11
C ASN A 4 14.59 -25.47 -17.35
N LEU A 5 13.26 -25.56 -17.39
CA LEU A 5 12.46 -24.69 -16.52
C LEU A 5 12.51 -25.20 -15.08
N PRO A 6 12.67 -24.30 -14.11
CA PRO A 6 12.59 -24.72 -12.71
C PRO A 6 11.21 -25.31 -12.40
N PRO A 7 11.12 -26.23 -11.44
CA PRO A 7 9.82 -26.77 -11.04
C PRO A 7 8.90 -25.66 -10.51
N PRO A 8 7.58 -25.88 -10.52
CA PRO A 8 6.64 -24.93 -9.93
C PRO A 8 7.02 -24.56 -8.50
N LEU A 9 6.87 -23.28 -8.17
CA LEU A 9 7.18 -22.79 -6.83
C LEU A 9 6.23 -23.40 -5.79
N ALA A 10 6.78 -24.09 -4.82
CA ALA A 10 6.05 -24.74 -3.73
C ALA A 10 6.67 -24.34 -2.37
N PRO A 11 6.44 -23.11 -1.89
CA PRO A 11 7.00 -22.67 -0.64
C PRO A 11 6.41 -23.48 0.54
N PRO A 12 7.22 -23.80 1.57
CA PRO A 12 6.70 -24.44 2.77
C PRO A 12 5.78 -23.48 3.53
N SER A 13 4.77 -24.02 4.18
CA SER A 13 3.95 -23.26 5.12
C SER A 13 4.79 -22.82 6.33
N ARG A 14 4.71 -21.55 6.69
CA ARG A 14 5.37 -20.97 7.86
C ARG A 14 4.38 -20.08 8.61
N ILE A 15 4.56 -19.97 9.91
CA ILE A 15 3.87 -18.96 10.74
C ILE A 15 4.79 -17.75 10.80
N LEU A 16 4.30 -16.61 10.33
CA LEU A 16 5.06 -15.36 10.26
C LEU A 16 4.69 -14.49 11.47
N MET A 17 5.65 -14.32 12.39
CA MET A 17 5.45 -13.62 13.67
C MET A 17 6.13 -12.24 13.72
N GLY A 18 6.73 -11.81 12.61
CA GLY A 18 7.42 -10.52 12.52
C GLY A 18 6.49 -9.37 12.09
N PRO A 19 7.01 -8.12 12.08
CA PRO A 19 6.26 -6.95 11.63
C PRO A 19 6.03 -6.92 10.11
N GLY A 20 6.62 -7.83 9.38
CA GLY A 20 6.48 -8.04 7.93
C GLY A 20 7.66 -8.86 7.39
N PRO A 21 7.40 -9.76 6.41
CA PRO A 21 6.07 -10.10 5.87
C PRO A 21 5.18 -10.79 6.90
N SER A 22 3.86 -10.75 6.68
CA SER A 22 2.84 -11.32 7.56
C SER A 22 2.04 -12.40 6.84
N ASP A 23 1.41 -13.29 7.62
CA ASP A 23 0.49 -14.28 7.07
C ASP A 23 -0.70 -13.60 6.41
N THR A 24 -0.90 -13.89 5.13
CA THR A 24 -1.97 -13.30 4.33
C THR A 24 -3.20 -14.21 4.37
N HIS A 25 -4.36 -13.61 4.66
CA HIS A 25 -5.62 -14.36 4.71
C HIS A 25 -5.88 -15.08 3.37
N PRO A 26 -6.36 -16.34 3.36
CA PRO A 26 -6.57 -17.13 2.13
C PRO A 26 -7.44 -16.44 1.07
N ARG A 27 -8.46 -15.67 1.48
CA ARG A 27 -9.29 -14.90 0.54
C ARG A 27 -8.48 -13.83 -0.22
N VAL A 28 -7.48 -13.21 0.42
CA VAL A 28 -6.61 -12.22 -0.22
C VAL A 28 -5.68 -12.92 -1.23
N LEU A 29 -5.09 -14.06 -0.85
CA LEU A 29 -4.27 -14.86 -1.75
C LEU A 29 -5.07 -15.32 -2.98
N SER A 30 -6.32 -15.75 -2.78
CA SER A 30 -7.21 -16.12 -3.88
C SER A 30 -7.52 -14.93 -4.80
N ALA A 31 -7.73 -13.74 -4.25
CA ALA A 31 -7.99 -12.53 -5.03
C ALA A 31 -6.75 -12.09 -5.84
N LEU A 32 -5.54 -12.25 -5.28
CA LEU A 32 -4.29 -11.98 -6.01
C LEU A 32 -4.07 -12.91 -7.21
N GLY A 33 -4.63 -14.11 -7.17
CA GLY A 33 -4.61 -15.07 -8.29
C GLY A 33 -5.77 -14.93 -9.28
N ALA A 34 -6.65 -13.94 -9.12
CA ALA A 34 -7.77 -13.71 -10.01
C ALA A 34 -7.33 -13.20 -11.40
N PRO A 35 -8.14 -13.44 -12.46
CA PRO A 35 -7.84 -12.90 -13.78
C PRO A 35 -7.67 -11.38 -13.78
N THR A 36 -6.69 -10.90 -14.54
CA THR A 36 -6.47 -9.47 -14.73
C THR A 36 -7.60 -8.85 -15.55
N VAL A 37 -8.10 -7.71 -15.12
CA VAL A 37 -9.09 -6.91 -15.87
C VAL A 37 -8.50 -5.58 -16.29
N GLY A 38 -9.05 -5.00 -17.36
CA GLY A 38 -8.62 -3.69 -17.85
C GLY A 38 -8.96 -2.56 -16.88
N HIS A 39 -8.15 -1.51 -16.86
CA HIS A 39 -8.33 -0.37 -15.95
C HIS A 39 -9.60 0.46 -16.21
N LEU A 40 -10.20 0.34 -17.39
CA LEU A 40 -11.49 0.95 -17.76
C LEU A 40 -12.65 -0.05 -17.79
N ASP A 41 -12.39 -1.30 -17.42
CA ASP A 41 -13.44 -2.31 -17.34
C ASP A 41 -14.47 -1.92 -16.27
N PRO A 42 -15.77 -2.03 -16.56
CA PRO A 42 -16.82 -1.71 -15.59
C PRO A 42 -16.69 -2.48 -14.25
N PHE A 43 -16.19 -3.72 -14.31
CA PHE A 43 -15.92 -4.50 -13.11
C PHE A 43 -14.81 -3.87 -12.26
N PHE A 44 -13.72 -3.41 -12.91
CA PHE A 44 -12.64 -2.73 -12.21
C PHE A 44 -13.09 -1.40 -11.59
N LEU A 45 -13.83 -0.58 -12.35
CA LEU A 45 -14.35 0.70 -11.86
C LEU A 45 -15.30 0.50 -10.65
N LYS A 46 -16.16 -0.50 -10.73
CA LYS A 46 -17.02 -0.89 -9.60
C LYS A 46 -16.20 -1.30 -8.38
N THR A 47 -15.19 -2.15 -8.57
CA THR A 47 -14.29 -2.60 -7.49
C THR A 47 -13.57 -1.42 -6.84
N MET A 48 -13.05 -0.47 -7.63
CA MET A 48 -12.41 0.74 -7.11
C MET A 48 -13.36 1.58 -6.26
N ASN A 49 -14.59 1.78 -6.71
CA ASN A 49 -15.61 2.50 -5.95
C ASN A 49 -15.95 1.80 -4.62
N GLU A 50 -16.06 0.48 -4.64
CA GLU A 50 -16.30 -0.32 -3.43
C GLU A 50 -15.12 -0.22 -2.45
N VAL A 51 -13.88 -0.28 -2.94
CA VAL A 51 -12.67 -0.10 -2.12
C VAL A 51 -12.65 1.29 -1.47
N GLN A 52 -12.94 2.35 -2.24
CA GLN A 52 -13.03 3.71 -1.69
C GLN A 52 -14.11 3.84 -0.61
N ALA A 53 -15.28 3.24 -0.83
CA ALA A 53 -16.35 3.25 0.16
C ALA A 53 -15.94 2.53 1.45
N MET A 54 -15.32 1.35 1.34
CA MET A 54 -14.80 0.61 2.50
C MET A 54 -13.68 1.36 3.23
N LEU A 55 -12.80 2.05 2.51
CA LEU A 55 -11.75 2.87 3.11
C LEU A 55 -12.34 4.06 3.87
N ARG A 56 -13.36 4.73 3.34
CA ARG A 56 -14.06 5.81 4.06
C ARG A 56 -14.68 5.32 5.36
N GLU A 57 -15.30 4.16 5.34
CA GLU A 57 -15.86 3.53 6.53
C GLU A 57 -14.76 3.19 7.55
N LEU A 58 -13.68 2.57 7.10
CA LEU A 58 -12.53 2.19 7.95
C LEU A 58 -11.87 3.40 8.62
N PHE A 59 -11.67 4.48 7.88
CA PHE A 59 -11.05 5.72 8.39
C PHE A 59 -12.05 6.68 9.03
N GLN A 60 -13.34 6.32 9.05
CA GLN A 60 -14.41 7.16 9.60
C GLN A 60 -14.40 8.58 9.02
N THR A 61 -14.19 8.68 7.70
CA THR A 61 -14.11 9.96 6.97
C THR A 61 -15.20 10.09 5.92
N LYS A 62 -15.57 11.33 5.62
CA LYS A 62 -16.46 11.69 4.51
C LYS A 62 -15.69 12.19 3.28
N ASN A 63 -14.37 12.24 3.34
CA ASN A 63 -13.54 12.73 2.24
C ASN A 63 -13.73 11.86 0.99
N GLU A 64 -14.07 12.48 -0.12
CA GLU A 64 -14.24 11.78 -1.39
C GLU A 64 -12.90 11.21 -1.88
N MET A 65 -11.80 11.97 -1.71
CA MET A 65 -10.44 11.56 -2.06
C MET A 65 -9.87 10.61 -0.98
N THR A 66 -10.47 9.42 -0.89
CA THR A 66 -10.01 8.34 -0.01
C THR A 66 -9.75 7.13 -0.88
N LEU A 67 -8.48 6.83 -1.14
CA LEU A 67 -8.09 5.81 -2.10
C LEU A 67 -6.81 5.08 -1.68
N ALA A 68 -6.60 3.89 -2.24
CA ALA A 68 -5.36 3.15 -2.11
C ALA A 68 -4.33 3.64 -3.14
N VAL A 69 -3.12 3.92 -2.68
CA VAL A 69 -1.99 4.25 -3.55
C VAL A 69 -1.22 2.98 -3.87
N SER A 70 -1.05 2.69 -5.17
CA SER A 70 -0.24 1.55 -5.62
C SER A 70 1.24 1.80 -5.34
N GLY A 71 1.85 0.97 -4.53
CA GLY A 71 3.25 1.08 -4.20
C GLY A 71 3.59 0.47 -2.84
N THR A 72 4.81 0.73 -2.39
CA THR A 72 5.29 0.32 -1.06
C THR A 72 4.77 1.26 0.03
N GLY A 73 4.90 0.87 1.32
CA GLY A 73 4.61 1.76 2.43
C GLY A 73 5.42 3.07 2.40
N SER A 74 6.65 3.04 1.87
CA SER A 74 7.46 4.25 1.65
C SER A 74 6.84 5.19 0.61
N SER A 75 6.27 4.65 -0.47
CA SER A 75 5.51 5.45 -1.45
C SER A 75 4.28 6.09 -0.83
N GLY A 76 3.60 5.36 0.08
CA GLY A 76 2.48 5.89 0.85
C GLY A 76 2.87 7.06 1.75
N MET A 77 3.99 6.95 2.48
CA MET A 77 4.53 8.05 3.28
C MET A 77 4.82 9.29 2.43
N GLU A 78 5.51 9.10 1.30
CA GLU A 78 5.83 10.21 0.40
C GLU A 78 4.59 10.83 -0.21
N THR A 79 3.61 10.01 -0.61
CA THR A 79 2.31 10.51 -1.09
C THR A 79 1.62 11.42 -0.06
N CYS A 80 1.63 11.04 1.20
CA CYS A 80 1.08 11.90 2.26
C CYS A 80 1.83 13.23 2.36
N VAL A 81 3.16 13.20 2.39
CA VAL A 81 3.96 14.41 2.54
C VAL A 81 3.74 15.37 1.36
N VAL A 82 3.91 14.91 0.12
CA VAL A 82 3.82 15.78 -1.07
C VAL A 82 2.41 16.31 -1.36
N ASN A 83 1.39 15.75 -0.73
CA ASN A 83 0.01 16.21 -0.89
C ASN A 83 -0.50 17.06 0.28
N LEU A 84 0.16 17.03 1.43
CA LEU A 84 -0.32 17.67 2.66
C LEU A 84 0.60 18.77 3.17
N VAL A 85 1.80 18.92 2.61
CA VAL A 85 2.85 19.82 3.13
C VAL A 85 3.36 20.73 2.02
N GLU A 86 3.46 22.00 2.33
CA GLU A 86 4.07 23.02 1.49
C GLU A 86 5.47 23.40 2.02
N PRO A 87 6.39 23.87 1.17
CA PRO A 87 7.69 24.35 1.64
C PRO A 87 7.56 25.45 2.70
N GLY A 88 8.24 25.28 3.81
CA GLY A 88 8.18 26.19 4.96
C GLY A 88 7.15 25.82 6.03
N ASP A 89 6.35 24.79 5.81
CA ASP A 89 5.44 24.28 6.84
C ASP A 89 6.19 23.73 8.05
N LYS A 90 5.59 23.87 9.23
CA LYS A 90 6.13 23.30 10.47
C LYS A 90 5.47 21.97 10.76
N VAL A 91 6.27 20.93 10.79
CA VAL A 91 5.82 19.56 11.02
C VAL A 91 6.49 18.96 12.25
N VAL A 92 5.72 18.25 13.06
CA VAL A 92 6.25 17.47 14.19
C VAL A 92 6.29 16.00 13.82
N VAL A 93 7.47 15.41 13.85
CA VAL A 93 7.66 13.99 13.54
C VAL A 93 8.11 13.23 14.79
N GLY A 94 7.35 12.23 15.20
CA GLY A 94 7.74 11.28 16.23
C GLY A 94 8.75 10.27 15.69
N VAL A 95 10.03 10.39 16.06
CA VAL A 95 11.08 9.47 15.59
C VAL A 95 11.39 8.45 16.66
N ASN A 96 11.05 7.18 16.38
CA ASN A 96 11.35 6.05 17.24
C ASN A 96 11.81 4.84 16.40
N GLY A 97 12.83 5.04 15.57
CA GLY A 97 13.39 4.00 14.70
C GLY A 97 13.51 4.43 13.25
N VAL A 98 13.79 3.44 12.37
CA VAL A 98 14.14 3.66 10.95
C VAL A 98 13.04 4.38 10.18
N PHE A 99 11.79 3.99 10.36
CA PHE A 99 10.67 4.59 9.61
C PHE A 99 10.37 6.03 10.05
N GLY A 100 10.49 6.34 11.35
CA GLY A 100 10.40 7.71 11.83
C GLY A 100 11.51 8.59 11.27
N GLY A 101 12.75 8.06 11.22
CA GLY A 101 13.88 8.75 10.58
C GLY A 101 13.65 9.01 9.08
N ARG A 102 13.10 8.02 8.37
CA ARG A 102 12.73 8.18 6.96
C ARG A 102 11.62 9.21 6.78
N MET A 103 10.62 9.21 7.62
CA MET A 103 9.54 10.20 7.58
C MET A 103 10.11 11.61 7.73
N LYS A 104 11.00 11.84 8.71
CA LYS A 104 11.71 13.11 8.88
C LYS A 104 12.44 13.54 7.61
N ASP A 105 13.24 12.65 7.01
CA ASP A 105 13.98 12.93 5.76
C ASP A 105 13.04 13.33 4.61
N VAL A 106 11.89 12.68 4.47
CA VAL A 106 10.90 13.02 3.43
C VAL A 106 10.31 14.41 3.65
N PHE A 107 9.98 14.79 4.88
CA PHE A 107 9.52 16.15 5.21
C PHE A 107 10.59 17.22 4.93
N GLU A 108 11.83 16.97 5.33
CA GLU A 108 12.95 17.88 5.06
C GLU A 108 13.17 18.09 3.56
N ARG A 109 13.07 17.03 2.75
CA ARG A 109 13.15 17.11 1.28
C ARG A 109 11.98 17.87 0.66
N ALA A 110 10.79 17.78 1.26
CA ALA A 110 9.64 18.56 0.84
C ALA A 110 9.75 20.07 1.20
N GLY A 111 10.76 20.43 1.99
CA GLY A 111 11.01 21.81 2.39
C GLY A 111 10.31 22.24 3.67
N ALA A 112 9.80 21.30 4.46
CA ALA A 112 9.19 21.55 5.75
C ALA A 112 10.23 21.73 6.86
#